data_677c5a2ddf39bdcb1ff2731d8a43c803
#
_entry.id   677c5a2ddf39bdcb1ff2731d8a43c803
#
_cell.length_a   1.000
_cell.length_b   1.000
_cell.length_c   1.000
_cell.angle_alpha   90.00
_cell.angle_beta   90.00
_cell.angle_gamma   90.00
#
_symmetry.space_group_name_H-M   'P 1'
#
loop_
_entity.id
_entity.type
_entity.pdbx_description
1 polymer ?
#
loop_
_entity_poly.entity_id
_entity_poly.type
_entity_poly.pdbx_seq_one_letter_code
_entity_poly.pdbx_strand_id
1 'polypeptide(L)'
;MDRKDYLKEPVNHIKIAGTITVDQLMQQFKNSGSLGAGRLSAACDIYEKMLREKDCTVFLALSGAVVPAGMRTIVTDLIRRHLVDVIVSTGACMVHDAIEAVGGHHYKGGWAVNDAELYKYHLFRIYDIFVPEEDYVRLDFKLSEIYADIAKERKGESLASDEFSYELGKRLTDESSILRAAYEENVPIFLPAVRDSEFGFIHWLHASQKDQKNVLHVDAFKDVPTVCGICARSPKNGMIVIGGGVPRNTIQSSALASKKGLDYAVVITLDRPETGGLSGSTLEETVSWGKMKGSADHVMVIGEALMVFPFLVASATERLGTDFKRDSFLQREKREGKGN
;
A
#
# COMPACT_ATOMS: atom_id res chain seq x y z
N MET A 1 -36.19 10.22 17.36
CA MET A 1 -35.63 8.91 17.79
C MET A 1 -36.13 8.62 19.19
N ASP A 2 -36.67 7.45 19.42
CA ASP A 2 -37.13 6.99 20.75
C ASP A 2 -35.97 6.21 21.42
N ARG A 3 -36.01 6.08 22.75
CA ARG A 3 -35.03 5.29 23.54
C ARG A 3 -34.83 3.87 22.97
N LYS A 4 -35.86 3.25 22.44
CA LYS A 4 -35.80 1.93 21.79
C LYS A 4 -34.93 1.92 20.53
N ASP A 5 -34.79 3.05 19.85
CA ASP A 5 -33.97 3.16 18.64
C ASP A 5 -32.48 3.04 18.94
N TYR A 6 -32.08 3.31 20.18
CA TYR A 6 -30.70 3.19 20.67
C TYR A 6 -30.38 1.83 21.28
N LEU A 7 -31.39 1.05 21.65
CA LEU A 7 -31.27 -0.22 22.41
C LEU A 7 -31.69 -1.43 21.56
N LYS A 8 -31.30 -1.45 20.27
CA LYS A 8 -31.72 -2.48 19.31
C LYS A 8 -30.99 -3.80 19.49
N GLU A 9 -29.67 -3.71 19.70
CA GLU A 9 -28.80 -4.89 19.74
C GLU A 9 -27.90 -4.84 20.98
N PRO A 10 -27.97 -5.84 21.86
CA PRO A 10 -27.06 -5.95 22.99
C PRO A 10 -25.69 -6.40 22.52
N VAL A 11 -24.62 -5.98 23.22
CA VAL A 11 -23.26 -6.49 23.00
C VAL A 11 -23.23 -7.98 23.33
N ASN A 12 -22.86 -8.81 22.36
CA ASN A 12 -22.64 -10.23 22.57
C ASN A 12 -21.19 -10.49 23.00
N HIS A 13 -21.02 -11.29 24.04
CA HIS A 13 -19.68 -11.60 24.53
C HIS A 13 -18.94 -12.55 23.59
N ILE A 14 -17.66 -12.22 23.34
CA ILE A 14 -16.77 -13.05 22.54
C ILE A 14 -16.52 -14.36 23.28
N LYS A 15 -16.69 -15.49 22.58
CA LYS A 15 -16.42 -16.83 23.12
C LYS A 15 -15.39 -17.55 22.27
N ILE A 16 -14.26 -17.86 22.86
CA ILE A 16 -13.21 -18.67 22.25
C ILE A 16 -13.30 -20.08 22.85
N ALA A 17 -13.66 -21.04 22.03
CA ALA A 17 -13.77 -22.44 22.44
C ALA A 17 -13.10 -23.32 21.38
N GLY A 18 -11.98 -23.93 21.72
CA GLY A 18 -11.19 -24.76 20.79
C GLY A 18 -10.47 -23.94 19.72
N THR A 19 -10.20 -24.59 18.59
CA THR A 19 -9.57 -23.97 17.42
C THR A 19 -10.60 -23.13 16.66
N ILE A 20 -10.26 -21.89 16.37
CA ILE A 20 -11.08 -21.00 15.53
C ILE A 20 -10.21 -20.43 14.42
N THR A 21 -10.81 -20.13 13.26
CA THR A 21 -10.13 -19.44 12.17
C THR A 21 -10.11 -17.92 12.40
N VAL A 22 -9.36 -17.19 11.60
CA VAL A 22 -9.31 -15.73 11.67
C VAL A 22 -10.69 -15.15 11.36
N ASP A 23 -11.37 -15.64 10.33
CA ASP A 23 -12.71 -15.12 10.01
C ASP A 23 -13.73 -15.45 11.11
N GLN A 24 -13.68 -16.63 11.71
CA GLN A 24 -14.52 -16.95 12.86
C GLN A 24 -14.30 -15.98 14.02
N LEU A 25 -13.05 -15.54 14.27
CA LEU A 25 -12.77 -14.50 15.25
C LEU A 25 -13.37 -13.15 14.82
N MET A 26 -13.27 -12.79 13.54
CA MET A 26 -13.87 -11.56 13.01
C MET A 26 -15.40 -11.57 13.15
N GLN A 27 -16.06 -12.72 12.98
CA GLN A 27 -17.49 -12.85 13.25
C GLN A 27 -17.83 -12.66 14.73
N GLN A 28 -16.99 -13.15 15.65
CA GLN A 28 -17.16 -12.86 17.09
C GLN A 28 -17.00 -11.36 17.37
N PHE A 29 -16.05 -10.69 16.73
CA PHE A 29 -15.87 -9.24 16.82
C PHE A 29 -17.07 -8.47 16.27
N LYS A 30 -17.67 -8.93 15.18
CA LYS A 30 -18.90 -8.39 14.61
C LYS A 30 -20.06 -8.50 15.58
N ASN A 31 -20.24 -9.65 16.22
CA ASN A 31 -21.29 -9.89 17.19
C ASN A 31 -21.13 -9.06 18.47
N SER A 32 -19.90 -8.77 18.89
CA SER A 32 -19.64 -7.83 19.98
C SER A 32 -19.93 -6.38 19.54
N GLY A 33 -19.65 -6.05 18.29
CA GLY A 33 -20.02 -4.80 17.62
C GLY A 33 -19.37 -3.53 18.19
N SER A 34 -18.45 -3.63 19.16
CA SER A 34 -17.97 -2.49 19.93
C SER A 34 -16.49 -2.18 19.75
N LEU A 35 -16.12 -0.90 19.94
CA LEU A 35 -14.75 -0.40 19.97
C LEU A 35 -13.92 -0.82 18.74
N GLY A 36 -12.62 -1.15 18.95
CA GLY A 36 -11.70 -1.57 17.87
C GLY A 36 -12.09 -2.90 17.23
N ALA A 37 -12.62 -3.84 17.99
CA ALA A 37 -13.06 -5.15 17.49
C ALA A 37 -14.20 -5.02 16.46
N GLY A 38 -15.23 -4.26 16.78
CA GLY A 38 -16.33 -3.99 15.85
C GLY A 38 -15.85 -3.26 14.58
N ARG A 39 -14.94 -2.31 14.72
CA ARG A 39 -14.35 -1.60 13.56
C ARG A 39 -13.52 -2.51 12.67
N LEU A 40 -12.71 -3.42 13.25
CA LEU A 40 -11.92 -4.36 12.48
C LEU A 40 -12.80 -5.35 11.72
N SER A 41 -13.85 -5.86 12.34
CA SER A 41 -14.84 -6.71 11.65
C SER A 41 -15.54 -5.96 10.51
N ALA A 42 -15.93 -4.70 10.72
CA ALA A 42 -16.51 -3.86 9.67
C ALA A 42 -15.52 -3.64 8.51
N ALA A 43 -14.21 -3.49 8.82
CA ALA A 43 -13.17 -3.38 7.80
C ALA A 43 -13.09 -4.64 6.93
N CYS A 44 -13.18 -5.83 7.54
CA CYS A 44 -13.22 -7.11 6.80
C CYS A 44 -14.46 -7.20 5.89
N ASP A 45 -15.62 -6.78 6.37
CA ASP A 45 -16.86 -6.77 5.57
C ASP A 45 -16.78 -5.81 4.39
N ILE A 46 -16.24 -4.60 4.60
CA ILE A 46 -16.07 -3.60 3.54
C ILE A 46 -15.03 -4.09 2.51
N TYR A 47 -13.92 -4.68 2.97
CA TYR A 47 -12.91 -5.21 2.05
C TYR A 47 -13.45 -6.36 1.21
N GLU A 48 -14.13 -7.34 1.81
CA GLU A 48 -14.80 -8.40 1.07
C GLU A 48 -15.76 -7.83 0.02
N LYS A 49 -16.56 -6.81 0.37
CA LYS A 49 -17.49 -6.16 -0.53
C LYS A 49 -16.78 -5.52 -1.73
N MET A 50 -15.64 -4.82 -1.50
CA MET A 50 -14.80 -4.30 -2.57
C MET A 50 -14.33 -5.41 -3.53
N LEU A 51 -13.91 -6.55 -2.98
CA LEU A 51 -13.36 -7.67 -3.75
C LEU A 51 -14.43 -8.41 -4.57
N ARG A 52 -15.65 -8.53 -4.06
CA ARG A 52 -16.78 -9.14 -4.78
C ARG A 52 -17.39 -8.22 -5.83
N GLU A 53 -17.19 -6.90 -5.68
CA GLU A 53 -17.67 -5.91 -6.64
C GLU A 53 -16.74 -5.89 -7.87
N LYS A 54 -17.22 -6.44 -8.99
CA LYS A 54 -16.43 -6.55 -10.24
C LYS A 54 -16.03 -5.20 -10.83
N ASP A 55 -16.86 -4.19 -10.63
CA ASP A 55 -16.66 -2.86 -11.19
C ASP A 55 -15.98 -1.88 -10.23
N CYS A 56 -15.42 -2.40 -9.12
CA CYS A 56 -14.63 -1.62 -8.18
C CYS A 56 -13.14 -1.69 -8.52
N THR A 57 -12.46 -0.56 -8.62
CA THR A 57 -11.00 -0.48 -8.60
C THR A 57 -10.55 -0.35 -7.15
N VAL A 58 -9.71 -1.28 -6.70
CA VAL A 58 -9.18 -1.33 -5.34
C VAL A 58 -7.78 -0.73 -5.30
N PHE A 59 -7.67 0.41 -4.62
CA PHE A 59 -6.40 1.09 -4.35
C PHE A 59 -5.85 0.64 -3.00
N LEU A 60 -4.57 0.35 -2.93
CA LEU A 60 -3.83 0.08 -1.69
C LEU A 60 -2.80 1.18 -1.43
N ALA A 61 -2.97 1.90 -0.34
CA ALA A 61 -1.98 2.86 0.15
C ALA A 61 -1.06 2.19 1.17
N LEU A 62 0.24 2.21 0.92
CA LEU A 62 1.26 1.64 1.80
C LEU A 62 2.21 2.72 2.31
N SER A 63 2.35 2.82 3.62
CA SER A 63 3.33 3.68 4.28
C SER A 63 3.85 3.02 5.56
N GLY A 64 5.05 3.44 5.99
CA GLY A 64 5.74 2.81 7.10
C GLY A 64 6.58 1.60 6.69
N ALA A 65 7.02 0.83 7.67
CA ALA A 65 7.97 -0.27 7.51
C ALA A 65 7.30 -1.60 7.10
N VAL A 66 6.47 -1.57 6.05
CA VAL A 66 5.64 -2.73 5.62
C VAL A 66 6.50 -3.96 5.30
N VAL A 67 7.56 -3.79 4.52
CA VAL A 67 8.47 -4.88 4.14
C VAL A 67 9.34 -5.31 5.32
N PRO A 68 10.04 -4.40 6.05
CA PRO A 68 10.81 -4.77 7.22
C PRO A 68 10.00 -5.53 8.28
N ALA A 69 8.72 -5.22 8.44
CA ALA A 69 7.82 -5.92 9.36
C ALA A 69 7.31 -7.29 8.85
N GLY A 70 7.79 -7.77 7.70
CA GLY A 70 7.47 -9.10 7.19
C GLY A 70 6.16 -9.20 6.40
N MET A 71 5.62 -8.08 5.90
CA MET A 71 4.36 -8.07 5.14
C MET A 71 4.56 -8.20 3.62
N ARG A 72 5.79 -8.40 3.15
CA ARG A 72 6.17 -8.46 1.74
C ARG A 72 5.33 -9.46 0.95
N THR A 73 5.28 -10.70 1.42
CA THR A 73 4.55 -11.79 0.75
C THR A 73 3.03 -11.61 0.77
N ILE A 74 2.48 -10.95 1.79
CA ILE A 74 1.06 -10.59 1.81
C ILE A 74 0.76 -9.65 0.63
N VAL A 75 1.56 -8.59 0.46
CA VAL A 75 1.35 -7.63 -0.64
C VAL A 75 1.54 -8.29 -2.01
N THR A 76 2.55 -9.14 -2.15
CA THR A 76 2.81 -9.90 -3.38
C THR A 76 1.63 -10.82 -3.73
N ASP A 77 1.04 -11.52 -2.74
CA ASP A 77 -0.14 -12.36 -2.95
C ASP A 77 -1.36 -11.53 -3.37
N LEU A 78 -1.59 -10.38 -2.74
CA LEU A 78 -2.67 -9.48 -3.14
C LEU A 78 -2.55 -9.03 -4.61
N ILE A 79 -1.32 -8.74 -5.06
CA ILE A 79 -1.04 -8.39 -6.46
C ILE A 79 -1.33 -9.58 -7.38
N ARG A 80 -0.76 -10.76 -7.10
CA ARG A 80 -0.89 -11.95 -7.96
C ARG A 80 -2.32 -12.46 -8.09
N ARG A 81 -3.13 -12.24 -7.07
CA ARG A 81 -4.56 -12.60 -7.04
C ARG A 81 -5.47 -11.45 -7.51
N HIS A 82 -4.91 -10.32 -7.91
CA HIS A 82 -5.64 -9.10 -8.27
C HIS A 82 -6.63 -8.64 -7.18
N LEU A 83 -6.28 -8.86 -5.91
CA LEU A 83 -7.05 -8.34 -4.77
C LEU A 83 -6.78 -6.85 -4.52
N VAL A 84 -5.80 -6.31 -5.23
CA VAL A 84 -5.53 -4.88 -5.40
C VAL A 84 -5.30 -4.60 -6.88
N ASP A 85 -5.69 -3.41 -7.33
CA ASP A 85 -5.58 -3.00 -8.72
C ASP A 85 -4.52 -1.92 -8.93
N VAL A 86 -4.29 -1.10 -7.92
CA VAL A 86 -3.36 0.03 -7.93
C VAL A 86 -2.71 0.14 -6.55
N ILE A 87 -1.41 0.30 -6.53
CA ILE A 87 -0.67 0.59 -5.29
C ILE A 87 -0.17 2.02 -5.34
N VAL A 88 -0.33 2.74 -4.24
CA VAL A 88 0.33 4.03 -3.99
C VAL A 88 1.17 3.87 -2.74
N SER A 89 2.47 4.08 -2.85
CA SER A 89 3.40 3.78 -1.77
C SER A 89 4.38 4.93 -1.51
N THR A 90 5.05 4.89 -0.35
CA THR A 90 6.27 5.67 -0.15
C THR A 90 7.42 5.00 -0.89
N GLY A 91 8.39 5.80 -1.35
CA GLY A 91 9.62 5.27 -1.94
C GLY A 91 10.35 4.32 -0.99
N ALA A 92 10.40 4.65 0.30
CA ALA A 92 11.06 3.83 1.32
C ALA A 92 10.48 2.40 1.42
N CYS A 93 9.16 2.21 1.32
CA CYS A 93 8.58 0.86 1.31
C CYS A 93 9.15 0.01 0.15
N MET A 94 9.26 0.60 -1.04
CA MET A 94 9.76 -0.11 -2.23
C MET A 94 11.28 -0.25 -2.23
N VAL A 95 12.02 0.66 -1.57
CA VAL A 95 13.46 0.49 -1.30
C VAL A 95 13.70 -0.77 -0.48
N HIS A 96 12.94 -0.98 0.60
CA HIS A 96 13.07 -2.20 1.41
C HIS A 96 12.70 -3.48 0.63
N ASP A 97 11.73 -3.42 -0.28
CA ASP A 97 11.45 -4.52 -1.19
C ASP A 97 12.64 -4.79 -2.14
N ALA A 98 13.22 -3.72 -2.69
CA ALA A 98 14.38 -3.83 -3.57
C ALA A 98 15.63 -4.35 -2.85
N ILE A 99 15.88 -3.96 -1.58
CA ILE A 99 16.97 -4.53 -0.76
C ILE A 99 16.86 -6.06 -0.69
N GLU A 100 15.68 -6.58 -0.35
CA GLU A 100 15.50 -8.04 -0.30
C GLU A 100 15.57 -8.67 -1.68
N ALA A 101 15.05 -8.00 -2.72
CA ALA A 101 15.07 -8.50 -4.08
C ALA A 101 16.50 -8.62 -4.67
N VAL A 102 17.47 -7.90 -4.13
CA VAL A 102 18.89 -8.02 -4.51
C VAL A 102 19.70 -8.89 -3.53
N GLY A 103 19.02 -9.64 -2.66
CA GLY A 103 19.62 -10.59 -1.72
C GLY A 103 20.06 -10.01 -0.38
N GLY A 104 19.57 -8.82 -0.02
CA GLY A 104 19.68 -8.27 1.33
C GLY A 104 18.62 -8.83 2.27
N HIS A 105 18.72 -8.53 3.57
CA HIS A 105 17.80 -9.02 4.57
C HIS A 105 17.52 -8.00 5.67
N HIS A 106 16.31 -8.10 6.25
CA HIS A 106 15.95 -7.45 7.48
C HIS A 106 16.07 -8.44 8.64
N TYR A 107 16.66 -8.02 9.75
CA TYR A 107 16.93 -8.87 10.89
C TYR A 107 16.10 -8.44 12.10
N LYS A 108 15.63 -9.42 12.88
CA LYS A 108 15.00 -9.15 14.15
C LYS A 108 16.05 -8.56 15.10
N GLY A 109 15.78 -7.37 15.58
CA GLY A 109 16.63 -6.64 16.51
C GLY A 109 15.95 -6.35 17.84
N GLY A 110 16.25 -5.21 18.42
CA GLY A 110 15.65 -4.70 19.63
C GLY A 110 15.54 -3.19 19.63
N TRP A 111 14.52 -2.66 20.30
CA TRP A 111 14.33 -1.22 20.41
C TRP A 111 15.21 -0.57 21.49
N ALA A 112 15.57 -1.33 22.53
CA ALA A 112 16.40 -0.86 23.65
C ALA A 112 17.85 -1.28 23.43
N VAL A 113 18.51 -0.67 22.46
CA VAL A 113 19.91 -0.95 22.06
C VAL A 113 20.73 0.33 22.01
N ASN A 114 22.05 0.19 21.97
CA ASN A 114 22.96 1.33 21.85
C ASN A 114 23.20 1.65 20.37
N ASP A 115 22.57 2.71 19.87
CA ASP A 115 22.70 3.12 18.46
C ASP A 115 24.14 3.55 18.08
N ALA A 116 24.94 4.07 19.04
CA ALA A 116 26.34 4.37 18.79
C ALA A 116 27.20 3.10 18.58
N GLU A 117 26.78 1.99 19.17
CA GLU A 117 27.40 0.69 18.96
C GLU A 117 26.97 0.09 17.62
N LEU A 118 25.67 0.17 17.27
CA LEU A 118 25.18 -0.23 15.95
C LEU A 118 25.91 0.50 14.83
N TYR A 119 26.12 1.81 14.98
CA TYR A 119 26.89 2.62 14.02
C TYR A 119 28.31 2.09 13.81
N LYS A 120 29.01 1.66 14.86
CA LYS A 120 30.36 1.07 14.74
C LYS A 120 30.37 -0.27 14.00
N TYR A 121 29.25 -0.99 14.04
CA TYR A 121 29.08 -2.26 13.35
C TYR A 121 28.41 -2.12 11.98
N HIS A 122 28.21 -0.87 11.49
CA HIS A 122 27.56 -0.60 10.21
C HIS A 122 26.17 -1.23 10.09
N LEU A 123 25.38 -1.09 11.17
CA LEU A 123 24.00 -1.57 11.25
C LEU A 123 23.03 -0.40 11.34
N PHE A 124 22.11 -0.32 10.40
CA PHE A 124 20.98 0.60 10.48
C PHE A 124 19.83 -0.01 11.27
N ARG A 125 19.06 0.85 11.93
CA ARG A 125 17.94 0.43 12.77
C ARG A 125 16.64 1.10 12.35
N ILE A 126 15.60 0.25 12.18
CA ILE A 126 14.22 0.67 11.98
C ILE A 126 13.43 0.18 13.20
N TYR A 127 13.37 0.98 14.26
CA TYR A 127 12.82 0.65 15.58
C TYR A 127 13.44 -0.61 16.19
N ASP A 128 12.87 -1.80 15.99
CA ASP A 128 13.35 -3.09 16.50
C ASP A 128 13.84 -4.05 15.40
N ILE A 129 14.14 -3.50 14.22
CA ILE A 129 14.62 -4.24 13.05
C ILE A 129 15.99 -3.69 12.67
N PHE A 130 16.93 -4.55 12.31
CA PHE A 130 18.25 -4.16 11.85
C PHE A 130 18.44 -4.45 10.35
N VAL A 131 19.21 -3.60 9.69
CA VAL A 131 19.61 -3.76 8.28
C VAL A 131 21.10 -3.48 8.16
N PRO A 132 21.91 -4.41 7.62
CA PRO A 132 23.32 -4.15 7.39
C PRO A 132 23.54 -3.06 6.33
N GLU A 133 24.55 -2.19 6.54
CA GLU A 133 24.92 -1.16 5.57
C GLU A 133 25.30 -1.76 4.22
N GLU A 134 25.96 -2.91 4.20
CA GLU A 134 26.33 -3.62 2.98
C GLU A 134 25.15 -4.03 2.11
N ASP A 135 23.96 -4.20 2.67
CA ASP A 135 22.75 -4.50 1.90
C ASP A 135 22.24 -3.26 1.16
N TYR A 136 22.37 -2.07 1.75
CA TYR A 136 22.14 -0.80 1.05
C TYR A 136 23.18 -0.59 -0.03
N VAL A 137 24.47 -0.82 0.25
CA VAL A 137 25.55 -0.69 -0.75
C VAL A 137 25.32 -1.63 -1.94
N ARG A 138 24.86 -2.86 -1.69
CA ARG A 138 24.49 -3.81 -2.76
C ARG A 138 23.34 -3.27 -3.61
N LEU A 139 22.33 -2.69 -2.98
CA LEU A 139 21.21 -2.06 -3.67
C LEU A 139 21.71 -0.87 -4.52
N ASP A 140 22.59 -0.01 -3.98
CA ASP A 140 23.14 1.16 -4.66
C ASP A 140 23.84 0.79 -5.98
N PHE A 141 24.68 -0.25 -5.94
CA PHE A 141 25.31 -0.76 -7.16
C PHE A 141 24.28 -1.25 -8.16
N LYS A 142 23.29 -2.04 -7.70
CA LYS A 142 22.28 -2.59 -8.60
C LYS A 142 21.39 -1.52 -9.21
N LEU A 143 20.95 -0.54 -8.42
CA LEU A 143 20.17 0.59 -8.91
C LEU A 143 20.96 1.47 -9.87
N SER A 144 22.25 1.69 -9.63
CA SER A 144 23.11 2.46 -10.55
C SER A 144 23.20 1.80 -11.93
N GLU A 145 23.29 0.46 -12.00
CA GLU A 145 23.22 -0.29 -13.25
C GLU A 145 21.85 -0.11 -13.91
N ILE A 146 20.76 -0.32 -13.16
CA ILE A 146 19.38 -0.19 -13.65
C ILE A 146 19.12 1.21 -14.18
N TYR A 147 19.56 2.26 -13.47
CA TYR A 147 19.36 3.65 -13.89
C TYR A 147 20.10 3.96 -15.18
N ALA A 148 21.33 3.44 -15.34
CA ALA A 148 22.09 3.61 -16.58
C ALA A 148 21.39 2.94 -17.78
N ASP A 149 20.84 1.75 -17.58
CA ASP A 149 20.09 1.03 -18.62
C ASP A 149 18.82 1.76 -19.02
N ILE A 150 18.03 2.19 -18.04
CA ILE A 150 16.79 2.95 -18.28
C ILE A 150 17.11 4.27 -19.01
N ALA A 151 18.11 5.02 -18.54
CA ALA A 151 18.51 6.29 -19.17
C ALA A 151 18.88 6.10 -20.64
N LYS A 152 19.63 5.03 -20.96
CA LYS A 152 20.00 4.66 -22.32
C LYS A 152 18.80 4.30 -23.19
N GLU A 153 17.83 3.53 -22.64
CA GLU A 153 16.62 3.12 -23.36
C GLU A 153 15.70 4.32 -23.61
N ARG A 154 15.54 5.21 -22.62
CA ARG A 154 14.61 6.35 -22.66
C ARG A 154 15.16 7.61 -23.34
N LYS A 155 16.45 7.69 -23.58
CA LYS A 155 17.11 8.78 -24.33
C LYS A 155 16.76 10.20 -23.85
N GLY A 156 16.63 10.37 -22.54
CA GLY A 156 16.29 11.65 -21.90
C GLY A 156 14.79 11.91 -21.71
N GLU A 157 13.92 10.99 -22.12
CA GLU A 157 12.50 11.08 -21.75
C GLU A 157 12.30 10.79 -20.28
N SER A 158 11.51 11.64 -19.60
CA SER A 158 11.16 11.44 -18.20
C SER A 158 10.08 10.39 -18.02
N LEU A 159 10.24 9.55 -17.01
CA LEU A 159 9.26 8.55 -16.55
C LEU A 159 8.31 9.13 -15.51
N ALA A 160 7.04 8.72 -15.53
CA ALA A 160 6.19 8.80 -14.35
C ALA A 160 6.69 7.83 -13.26
N SER A 161 6.24 7.96 -12.02
CA SER A 161 6.74 7.10 -10.95
C SER A 161 6.27 5.65 -11.07
N ASP A 162 5.11 5.41 -11.65
CA ASP A 162 4.63 4.07 -11.97
C ASP A 162 5.39 3.41 -13.11
N GLU A 163 5.78 4.17 -14.15
CA GLU A 163 6.68 3.69 -15.20
C GLU A 163 8.07 3.35 -14.61
N PHE A 164 8.57 4.17 -13.67
CA PHE A 164 9.82 3.89 -12.97
C PHE A 164 9.72 2.60 -12.15
N SER A 165 8.65 2.41 -11.38
CA SER A 165 8.40 1.19 -10.62
C SER A 165 8.29 -0.04 -11.52
N TYR A 166 7.65 0.09 -12.68
CA TYR A 166 7.56 -0.94 -13.71
C TYR A 166 8.95 -1.33 -14.25
N GLU A 167 9.79 -0.35 -14.57
CA GLU A 167 11.15 -0.59 -15.07
C GLU A 167 12.06 -1.24 -14.00
N LEU A 168 11.87 -0.91 -12.72
CA LEU A 168 12.53 -1.61 -11.61
C LEU A 168 12.08 -3.07 -11.54
N GLY A 169 10.77 -3.31 -11.49
CA GLY A 169 10.20 -4.66 -11.40
C GLY A 169 10.59 -5.56 -12.57
N LYS A 170 10.68 -5.01 -13.79
CA LYS A 170 11.16 -5.70 -14.98
C LYS A 170 12.58 -6.25 -14.83
N ARG A 171 13.44 -5.58 -14.08
CA ARG A 171 14.87 -5.92 -13.91
C ARG A 171 15.20 -6.66 -12.63
N LEU A 172 14.22 -6.82 -11.73
CA LEU A 172 14.33 -7.68 -10.55
C LEU A 172 13.91 -9.11 -10.89
N THR A 173 14.53 -10.09 -10.26
CA THR A 173 14.31 -11.52 -10.54
C THR A 173 13.72 -12.28 -9.36
N ASP A 174 13.66 -11.68 -8.19
CA ASP A 174 13.07 -12.30 -7.00
C ASP A 174 11.54 -12.33 -7.11
N GLU A 175 10.96 -13.51 -7.18
CA GLU A 175 9.52 -13.73 -7.30
C GLU A 175 8.73 -13.24 -6.07
N SER A 176 9.40 -13.08 -4.92
CA SER A 176 8.78 -12.53 -3.71
C SER A 176 8.73 -11.00 -3.70
N SER A 177 9.38 -10.33 -4.67
CA SER A 177 9.39 -8.87 -4.77
C SER A 177 8.03 -8.31 -5.14
N ILE A 178 7.61 -7.27 -4.42
CA ILE A 178 6.41 -6.49 -4.70
C ILE A 178 6.53 -5.82 -6.06
N LEU A 179 7.69 -5.19 -6.34
CA LEU A 179 7.97 -4.55 -7.64
C LEU A 179 7.92 -5.57 -8.78
N ARG A 180 8.50 -6.75 -8.59
CA ARG A 180 8.50 -7.82 -9.59
C ARG A 180 7.09 -8.35 -9.85
N ALA A 181 6.34 -8.68 -8.81
CA ALA A 181 4.95 -9.13 -8.94
C ALA A 181 4.07 -8.08 -9.62
N ALA A 182 4.25 -6.80 -9.29
CA ALA A 182 3.52 -5.71 -9.90
C ALA A 182 3.81 -5.57 -11.41
N TYR A 183 5.07 -5.76 -11.82
CA TYR A 183 5.47 -5.84 -13.22
C TYR A 183 4.79 -7.01 -13.94
N GLU A 184 4.86 -8.21 -13.38
CA GLU A 184 4.31 -9.44 -13.98
C GLU A 184 2.79 -9.40 -14.13
N GLU A 185 2.08 -8.91 -13.13
CA GLU A 185 0.61 -8.80 -13.13
C GLU A 185 0.13 -7.45 -13.69
N ASN A 186 1.05 -6.58 -14.12
CA ASN A 186 0.76 -5.26 -14.66
C ASN A 186 -0.11 -4.40 -13.72
N VAL A 187 0.23 -4.39 -12.44
CA VAL A 187 -0.37 -3.55 -11.40
C VAL A 187 0.50 -2.31 -11.21
N PRO A 188 0.01 -1.09 -11.47
CA PRO A 188 0.82 0.11 -11.33
C PRO A 188 1.13 0.42 -9.85
N ILE A 189 2.38 0.82 -9.58
CA ILE A 189 2.83 1.31 -8.27
C ILE A 189 3.26 2.76 -8.43
N PHE A 190 2.51 3.68 -7.85
CA PHE A 190 2.82 5.11 -7.83
C PHE A 190 3.63 5.47 -6.58
N LEU A 191 4.67 6.28 -6.78
CA LEU A 191 5.58 6.75 -5.74
C LEU A 191 5.61 8.29 -5.71
N PRO A 192 4.56 8.96 -5.24
CA PRO A 192 4.40 10.43 -5.36
C PRO A 192 5.49 11.24 -4.65
N ALA A 193 6.21 10.63 -3.70
CA ALA A 193 7.33 11.22 -3.00
C ALA A 193 8.62 10.40 -3.22
N VAL A 194 8.84 9.89 -4.44
CA VAL A 194 9.96 8.99 -4.78
C VAL A 194 11.33 9.52 -4.40
N ARG A 195 11.55 10.83 -4.49
CA ARG A 195 12.82 11.45 -4.14
C ARG A 195 13.16 11.36 -2.64
N ASP A 196 12.15 11.26 -1.77
CA ASP A 196 12.31 11.12 -0.32
C ASP A 196 12.51 9.64 0.06
N SER A 197 13.52 9.04 -0.56
CA SER A 197 13.91 7.64 -0.37
C SER A 197 15.30 7.40 -0.99
N GLU A 198 15.89 6.24 -0.73
CA GLU A 198 17.18 5.84 -1.32
C GLU A 198 17.16 5.86 -2.84
N PHE A 199 16.01 5.62 -3.48
CA PHE A 199 15.88 5.79 -4.94
C PHE A 199 16.31 7.20 -5.40
N GLY A 200 15.94 8.25 -4.64
CA GLY A 200 16.30 9.62 -4.93
C GLY A 200 17.79 9.91 -4.64
N PHE A 201 18.35 9.37 -3.57
CA PHE A 201 19.77 9.57 -3.23
C PHE A 201 20.68 8.88 -4.23
N ILE A 202 20.40 7.63 -4.59
CA ILE A 202 21.18 6.90 -5.62
C ILE A 202 21.04 7.58 -6.98
N HIS A 203 19.85 8.07 -7.31
CA HIS A 203 19.64 8.87 -8.52
C HIS A 203 20.58 10.08 -8.54
N TRP A 204 20.68 10.81 -7.43
CA TRP A 204 21.61 11.95 -7.34
C TRP A 204 23.08 11.54 -7.49
N LEU A 205 23.51 10.45 -6.84
CA LEU A 205 24.87 9.93 -6.98
C LEU A 205 25.16 9.54 -8.44
N HIS A 206 24.26 8.82 -9.09
CA HIS A 206 24.37 8.43 -10.49
C HIS A 206 24.44 9.66 -11.40
N ALA A 207 23.58 10.64 -11.20
CA ALA A 207 23.52 11.87 -11.98
C ALA A 207 24.79 12.72 -11.85
N SER A 208 25.39 12.76 -10.64
CA SER A 208 26.60 13.52 -10.38
C SER A 208 27.86 13.01 -11.12
N GLN A 209 27.82 11.75 -11.56
CA GLN A 209 28.92 11.05 -12.24
C GLN A 209 28.75 10.97 -13.77
N LYS A 210 27.63 11.44 -14.31
CA LYS A 210 27.26 11.29 -15.72
C LYS A 210 27.04 12.64 -16.42
N ASP A 211 27.16 12.61 -17.74
CA ASP A 211 26.67 13.72 -18.57
C ASP A 211 25.13 13.78 -18.46
N GLN A 212 24.58 14.98 -18.33
CA GLN A 212 23.16 15.27 -18.17
C GLN A 212 22.26 14.57 -19.20
N LYS A 213 22.76 14.30 -20.39
CA LYS A 213 22.04 13.58 -21.45
C LYS A 213 21.84 12.08 -21.19
N ASN A 214 22.60 11.54 -20.24
CA ASN A 214 22.61 10.12 -19.91
C ASN A 214 22.08 9.86 -18.48
N VAL A 215 21.29 10.79 -17.94
CA VAL A 215 20.69 10.69 -16.61
C VAL A 215 19.27 10.23 -16.75
N LEU A 216 18.84 9.34 -15.87
CA LEU A 216 17.43 8.98 -15.68
C LEU A 216 16.65 10.21 -15.20
N HIS A 217 15.47 10.45 -15.73
CA HIS A 217 14.57 11.49 -15.26
C HIS A 217 13.26 10.87 -14.80
N VAL A 218 12.90 11.11 -13.54
CA VAL A 218 11.60 10.72 -12.97
C VAL A 218 10.82 11.98 -12.64
N ASP A 219 9.61 12.09 -13.20
CA ASP A 219 8.70 13.21 -13.02
C ASP A 219 7.39 12.73 -12.41
N ALA A 220 7.27 12.84 -11.09
CA ALA A 220 6.07 12.43 -10.36
C ALA A 220 4.83 13.29 -10.68
N PHE A 221 4.95 14.44 -11.37
CA PHE A 221 3.78 15.18 -11.85
C PHE A 221 3.02 14.40 -12.93
N LYS A 222 3.69 13.54 -13.67
CA LYS A 222 3.05 12.65 -14.65
C LYS A 222 2.13 11.60 -14.03
N ASP A 223 2.27 11.31 -12.74
CA ASP A 223 1.39 10.39 -12.02
C ASP A 223 -0.05 10.93 -11.95
N VAL A 224 -0.19 12.26 -11.80
CA VAL A 224 -1.48 12.89 -11.52
C VAL A 224 -2.53 12.58 -12.60
N PRO A 225 -2.30 12.82 -13.89
CA PRO A 225 -3.28 12.48 -14.92
C PRO A 225 -3.58 10.99 -14.98
N THR A 226 -2.59 10.12 -14.73
CA THR A 226 -2.74 8.66 -14.79
C THR A 226 -3.65 8.17 -13.66
N VAL A 227 -3.36 8.53 -12.39
CA VAL A 227 -4.19 8.10 -11.24
C VAL A 227 -5.59 8.70 -11.31
N CYS A 228 -5.72 9.99 -11.67
CA CYS A 228 -7.02 10.62 -11.87
C CYS A 228 -7.82 9.96 -13.00
N GLY A 229 -7.15 9.58 -14.09
CA GLY A 229 -7.75 8.86 -15.21
C GLY A 229 -8.28 7.47 -14.79
N ILE A 230 -7.52 6.72 -13.99
CA ILE A 230 -7.98 5.45 -13.42
C ILE A 230 -9.23 5.67 -12.56
N CYS A 231 -9.21 6.62 -11.63
CA CYS A 231 -10.38 6.94 -10.81
C CYS A 231 -11.60 7.34 -11.65
N ALA A 232 -11.39 8.12 -12.72
CA ALA A 232 -12.48 8.62 -13.58
C ALA A 232 -13.13 7.52 -14.40
N ARG A 233 -12.35 6.58 -14.94
CA ARG A 233 -12.87 5.45 -15.73
C ARG A 233 -13.56 4.40 -14.88
N SER A 234 -13.07 4.18 -13.67
CA SER A 234 -13.62 3.17 -12.76
C SER A 234 -15.06 3.47 -12.38
N PRO A 235 -16.00 2.53 -12.54
CA PRO A 235 -17.38 2.72 -12.09
C PRO A 235 -17.49 2.93 -10.57
N LYS A 236 -16.68 2.22 -9.79
CA LYS A 236 -16.52 2.40 -8.33
C LYS A 236 -15.06 2.43 -7.94
N ASN A 237 -14.75 3.18 -6.89
CA ASN A 237 -13.41 3.31 -6.34
C ASN A 237 -13.41 2.92 -4.86
N GLY A 238 -12.55 1.96 -4.49
CA GLY A 238 -12.32 1.52 -3.12
C GLY A 238 -10.88 1.77 -2.70
N MET A 239 -10.66 2.10 -1.42
CA MET A 239 -9.35 2.39 -0.88
C MET A 239 -9.10 1.61 0.41
N ILE A 240 -7.91 1.00 0.50
CA ILE A 240 -7.35 0.44 1.74
C ILE A 240 -6.08 1.21 2.07
N VAL A 241 -5.96 1.66 3.29
CA VAL A 241 -4.80 2.43 3.76
C VAL A 241 -4.13 1.72 4.93
N ILE A 242 -2.87 1.39 4.76
CA ILE A 242 -1.97 0.86 5.79
C ILE A 242 -1.03 2.00 6.20
N GLY A 243 -1.26 2.55 7.40
CA GLY A 243 -0.56 3.73 7.91
C GLY A 243 -1.27 5.04 7.53
N GLY A 244 -0.89 5.68 6.42
CA GLY A 244 -1.52 6.94 6.03
C GLY A 244 -0.62 7.82 5.15
N GLY A 245 -0.62 9.13 5.42
CA GLY A 245 0.29 10.09 4.79
C GLY A 245 0.05 10.35 3.31
N VAL A 246 1.15 10.58 2.56
CA VAL A 246 1.12 10.95 1.14
C VAL A 246 0.41 9.92 0.27
N PRO A 247 0.63 8.59 0.42
CA PRO A 247 -0.09 7.59 -0.37
C PRO A 247 -1.61 7.69 -0.24
N ARG A 248 -2.13 7.83 0.98
CA ARG A 248 -3.55 8.06 1.24
C ARG A 248 -4.06 9.30 0.53
N ASN A 249 -3.34 10.43 0.67
CA ASN A 249 -3.76 11.70 0.08
C ASN A 249 -3.78 11.64 -1.45
N THR A 250 -2.82 10.98 -2.07
CA THR A 250 -2.76 10.83 -3.53
C THR A 250 -4.03 10.16 -4.05
N ILE A 251 -4.45 9.04 -3.46
CA ILE A 251 -5.68 8.34 -3.84
C ILE A 251 -6.89 9.25 -3.65
N GLN A 252 -7.03 9.85 -2.48
CA GLN A 252 -8.17 10.71 -2.15
C GLN A 252 -8.26 11.96 -3.05
N SER A 253 -7.13 12.60 -3.34
CA SER A 253 -7.08 13.78 -4.21
C SER A 253 -7.38 13.42 -5.66
N SER A 254 -6.96 12.23 -6.11
CA SER A 254 -7.29 11.74 -7.44
C SER A 254 -8.79 11.39 -7.58
N ALA A 255 -9.38 10.81 -6.54
CA ALA A 255 -10.83 10.58 -6.49
C ALA A 255 -11.63 11.89 -6.52
N LEU A 256 -11.15 12.94 -5.82
CA LEU A 256 -11.72 14.29 -5.89
C LEU A 256 -11.57 14.87 -7.30
N ALA A 257 -10.36 14.88 -7.87
CA ALA A 257 -10.09 15.46 -9.18
C ALA A 257 -10.89 14.77 -10.31
N SER A 258 -11.14 13.47 -10.19
CA SER A 258 -12.00 12.70 -11.09
C SER A 258 -13.49 13.02 -10.95
N LYS A 259 -13.90 13.78 -9.93
CA LYS A 259 -15.30 14.09 -9.57
C LYS A 259 -16.16 12.86 -9.24
N LYS A 260 -15.53 11.73 -8.97
CA LYS A 260 -16.23 10.46 -8.62
C LYS A 260 -16.32 10.25 -7.11
N GLY A 261 -15.28 10.63 -6.36
CA GLY A 261 -15.15 10.28 -4.96
C GLY A 261 -14.96 8.77 -4.75
N LEU A 262 -14.65 8.37 -3.52
CA LEU A 262 -14.54 6.97 -3.12
C LEU A 262 -15.91 6.40 -2.75
N ASP A 263 -16.15 5.14 -3.12
CA ASP A 263 -17.34 4.35 -2.74
C ASP A 263 -17.08 3.51 -1.49
N TYR A 264 -15.83 3.11 -1.28
CA TYR A 264 -15.39 2.29 -0.15
C TYR A 264 -14.09 2.82 0.41
N ALA A 265 -13.93 2.80 1.74
CA ALA A 265 -12.67 3.16 2.37
C ALA A 265 -12.43 2.39 3.68
N VAL A 266 -11.26 1.78 3.79
CA VAL A 266 -10.73 1.20 5.02
C VAL A 266 -9.41 1.89 5.33
N VAL A 267 -9.29 2.48 6.52
CA VAL A 267 -8.04 3.10 7.00
C VAL A 267 -7.61 2.45 8.30
N ILE A 268 -6.38 1.99 8.36
CA ILE A 268 -5.77 1.39 9.55
C ILE A 268 -4.57 2.23 9.93
N THR A 269 -4.63 2.90 11.10
CA THR A 269 -3.58 3.80 11.57
C THR A 269 -3.63 3.96 13.09
N LEU A 270 -2.50 4.30 13.70
CA LEU A 270 -2.41 4.74 15.10
C LEU A 270 -2.63 6.27 15.24
N ASP A 271 -2.52 7.01 14.14
CA ASP A 271 -2.63 8.46 14.18
C ASP A 271 -4.04 8.90 14.57
N ARG A 272 -4.07 10.02 15.29
CA ARG A 272 -5.28 10.61 15.87
C ARG A 272 -5.64 11.90 15.13
N PRO A 273 -6.94 12.22 15.00
CA PRO A 273 -7.38 13.43 14.28
C PRO A 273 -6.93 14.72 14.94
N GLU A 274 -6.75 14.72 16.27
CA GLU A 274 -6.39 15.92 17.04
C GLU A 274 -5.02 16.49 16.68
N THR A 275 -4.13 15.69 16.05
CA THR A 275 -2.83 16.17 15.58
C THR A 275 -2.92 17.07 14.35
N GLY A 276 -4.06 17.10 13.66
CA GLY A 276 -4.25 17.79 12.39
C GLY A 276 -3.50 17.14 11.21
N GLY A 277 -2.80 16.03 11.44
CA GLY A 277 -2.07 15.29 10.43
C GLY A 277 -3.00 14.50 9.51
N LEU A 278 -2.62 14.40 8.24
CA LEU A 278 -3.42 13.72 7.23
C LEU A 278 -3.69 12.24 7.55
N SER A 279 -2.73 11.54 8.14
CA SER A 279 -2.87 10.11 8.49
C SER A 279 -3.99 9.86 9.49
N GLY A 280 -4.20 10.79 10.43
CA GLY A 280 -5.23 10.71 11.47
C GLY A 280 -6.57 11.33 11.09
N SER A 281 -6.66 12.09 9.98
CA SER A 281 -7.92 12.74 9.58
C SER A 281 -9.05 11.74 9.42
N THR A 282 -10.26 12.10 9.89
CA THR A 282 -11.40 11.17 9.83
C THR A 282 -11.88 10.96 8.39
N LEU A 283 -12.55 9.84 8.14
CA LEU A 283 -13.13 9.59 6.82
C LEU A 283 -14.34 10.48 6.56
N GLU A 284 -15.07 10.86 7.60
CA GLU A 284 -16.16 11.83 7.53
C GLU A 284 -15.66 13.21 7.07
N GLU A 285 -14.49 13.64 7.55
CA GLU A 285 -13.83 14.86 7.09
C GLU A 285 -13.58 14.85 5.58
N THR A 286 -13.20 13.69 5.02
CA THR A 286 -12.93 13.55 3.58
C THR A 286 -14.17 13.73 2.70
N VAL A 287 -15.38 13.51 3.25
CA VAL A 287 -16.64 13.80 2.57
C VAL A 287 -16.80 15.30 2.32
N SER A 288 -16.43 16.14 3.30
CA SER A 288 -16.51 17.60 3.18
C SER A 288 -15.65 18.17 2.03
N TRP A 289 -14.59 17.45 1.66
CA TRP A 289 -13.72 17.77 0.53
C TRP A 289 -14.21 17.21 -0.80
N GLY A 290 -15.23 16.36 -0.83
CA GLY A 290 -15.64 15.60 -2.00
C GLY A 290 -14.69 14.46 -2.40
N LYS A 291 -13.74 14.10 -1.55
CA LYS A 291 -12.81 12.98 -1.74
C LYS A 291 -13.49 11.61 -1.61
N MET A 292 -14.60 11.56 -0.85
CA MET A 292 -15.41 10.38 -0.61
C MET A 292 -16.90 10.74 -0.73
N LYS A 293 -17.71 9.81 -1.21
CA LYS A 293 -19.16 9.99 -1.30
C LYS A 293 -19.79 9.95 0.09
N GLY A 294 -20.85 10.73 0.33
CA GLY A 294 -21.60 10.67 1.59
C GLY A 294 -22.28 9.33 1.84
N SER A 295 -22.50 8.52 0.78
CA SER A 295 -23.07 7.17 0.85
C SER A 295 -22.00 6.07 0.87
N ALA A 296 -20.72 6.40 0.96
CA ALA A 296 -19.64 5.42 0.94
C ALA A 296 -19.64 4.53 2.17
N ASP A 297 -19.42 3.23 1.98
CA ASP A 297 -19.14 2.32 3.09
C ASP A 297 -17.69 2.52 3.55
N HIS A 298 -17.50 2.91 4.80
CA HIS A 298 -16.18 3.24 5.28
C HIS A 298 -15.97 2.93 6.76
N VAL A 299 -14.72 2.70 7.13
CA VAL A 299 -14.31 2.52 8.52
C VAL A 299 -12.86 2.92 8.75
N MET A 300 -12.60 3.51 9.91
CA MET A 300 -11.26 3.79 10.39
C MET A 300 -10.98 2.91 11.62
N VAL A 301 -9.97 2.05 11.50
CA VAL A 301 -9.49 1.18 12.56
C VAL A 301 -8.28 1.85 13.21
N ILE A 302 -8.42 2.25 14.48
CA ILE A 302 -7.30 2.77 15.26
C ILE A 302 -6.55 1.58 15.85
N GLY A 303 -5.38 1.32 15.29
CA GLY A 303 -4.53 0.19 15.65
C GLY A 303 -3.20 0.24 14.92
N GLU A 304 -2.24 -0.53 15.42
CA GLU A 304 -0.96 -0.68 14.71
C GLU A 304 -1.22 -1.40 13.37
N ALA A 305 -0.87 -0.72 12.27
CA ALA A 305 -1.35 -1.09 10.95
C ALA A 305 -0.80 -2.44 10.49
N LEU A 306 0.45 -2.75 10.81
CA LEU A 306 1.11 -3.99 10.38
C LEU A 306 0.66 -5.20 11.22
N MET A 307 0.24 -4.98 12.46
CA MET A 307 -0.41 -6.01 13.27
C MET A 307 -1.83 -6.32 12.77
N VAL A 308 -2.58 -5.30 12.33
CA VAL A 308 -4.00 -5.45 11.93
C VAL A 308 -4.14 -5.95 10.48
N PHE A 309 -3.23 -5.57 9.60
CA PHE A 309 -3.30 -5.90 8.18
C PHE A 309 -3.41 -7.41 7.88
N PRO A 310 -2.62 -8.30 8.52
CA PRO A 310 -2.76 -9.75 8.32
C PRO A 310 -4.15 -10.29 8.66
N PHE A 311 -4.82 -9.76 9.68
CA PHE A 311 -6.19 -10.18 10.04
C PHE A 311 -7.20 -9.80 8.94
N LEU A 312 -7.06 -8.60 8.38
CA LEU A 312 -7.90 -8.15 7.27
C LEU A 312 -7.77 -9.08 6.06
N VAL A 313 -6.51 -9.39 5.66
CA VAL A 313 -6.23 -10.22 4.49
C VAL A 313 -6.62 -11.68 4.72
N ALA A 314 -6.30 -12.23 5.89
CA ALA A 314 -6.65 -13.61 6.23
C ALA A 314 -8.16 -13.84 6.24
N SER A 315 -8.92 -12.94 6.89
CA SER A 315 -10.38 -13.02 6.90
C SER A 315 -10.96 -12.96 5.47
N ALA A 316 -10.49 -12.03 4.63
CA ALA A 316 -10.93 -11.94 3.25
C ALA A 316 -10.57 -13.21 2.45
N THR A 317 -9.37 -13.77 2.64
CA THR A 317 -8.93 -15.00 1.98
C THR A 317 -9.80 -16.20 2.39
N GLU A 318 -10.13 -16.34 3.68
CA GLU A 318 -11.03 -17.41 4.13
C GLU A 318 -12.43 -17.29 3.53
N ARG A 319 -12.99 -16.07 3.44
CA ARG A 319 -14.34 -15.81 2.90
C ARG A 319 -14.43 -16.01 1.38
N LEU A 320 -13.38 -15.72 0.65
CA LEU A 320 -13.34 -15.81 -0.81
C LEU A 320 -12.81 -17.16 -1.32
N GLY A 321 -12.02 -17.86 -0.50
CA GLY A 321 -11.23 -19.03 -0.87
C GLY A 321 -9.80 -18.68 -1.25
N THR A 322 -8.88 -19.60 -0.94
CA THR A 322 -7.43 -19.42 -1.18
C THR A 322 -7.09 -19.26 -2.66
N ASP A 323 -7.83 -19.92 -3.53
CA ASP A 323 -7.61 -19.91 -4.99
C ASP A 323 -8.37 -18.78 -5.70
N PHE A 324 -9.10 -17.94 -4.94
CA PHE A 324 -9.85 -16.84 -5.54
C PHE A 324 -8.90 -15.83 -6.18
N LYS A 325 -9.00 -15.67 -7.48
CA LYS A 325 -8.35 -14.62 -8.27
C LYS A 325 -9.44 -13.70 -8.83
N ARG A 326 -9.30 -12.41 -8.59
CA ARG A 326 -10.30 -11.43 -8.98
C ARG A 326 -10.15 -11.07 -10.46
N ASP A 327 -11.26 -11.00 -11.16
CA ASP A 327 -11.35 -10.40 -12.50
C ASP A 327 -11.77 -8.93 -12.35
N SER A 328 -10.79 -8.07 -12.07
CA SER A 328 -11.03 -6.67 -11.73
C SER A 328 -11.42 -5.83 -12.96
N PHE A 329 -12.01 -4.65 -12.71
CA PHE A 329 -12.35 -3.69 -13.76
C PHE A 329 -11.13 -3.34 -14.62
N LEU A 330 -9.99 -3.00 -14.01
CA LEU A 330 -8.77 -2.63 -14.75
C LEU A 330 -8.20 -3.78 -15.59
N GLN A 331 -8.29 -5.02 -15.10
CA GLN A 331 -7.85 -6.19 -15.88
C GLN A 331 -8.72 -6.43 -17.11
N ARG A 332 -10.03 -6.23 -16.98
CA ARG A 332 -10.96 -6.32 -18.11
C ARG A 332 -10.71 -5.21 -19.12
N GLU A 333 -10.54 -3.97 -18.65
CA GLU A 333 -10.26 -2.80 -19.49
C GLU A 333 -9.00 -3.00 -20.36
N LYS A 334 -7.94 -3.53 -19.75
CA LYS A 334 -6.69 -3.85 -20.44
C LYS A 334 -6.87 -4.92 -21.51
N ARG A 335 -7.62 -5.99 -21.23
CA ARG A 335 -7.89 -7.06 -22.23
C ARG A 335 -8.73 -6.56 -23.39
N GLU A 336 -9.59 -5.57 -23.18
CA GLU A 336 -10.41 -4.95 -24.23
C GLU A 336 -9.68 -3.86 -25.02
N GLY A 337 -8.41 -3.59 -24.73
CA GLY A 337 -7.60 -2.56 -25.38
C GLY A 337 -8.03 -1.12 -25.07
N LYS A 338 -8.80 -0.91 -24.01
CA LYS A 338 -9.34 0.40 -23.61
C LYS A 338 -8.48 1.11 -22.54
N GLY A 339 -7.40 0.50 -22.11
CA GLY A 339 -6.61 0.92 -20.94
C GLY A 339 -5.30 1.64 -21.27
N ASN A 340 -5.23 2.41 -22.34
CA ASN A 340 -4.06 3.26 -22.65
C ASN A 340 -4.29 4.70 -22.22
#